data_62e01cdc80c6754b1a9cd7dba0d9c409
#
_entry.id   62e01cdc80c6754b1a9cd7dba0d9c409
#
_cell.length_a   1.000
_cell.length_b   1.000
_cell.length_c   1.000
_cell.angle_alpha   90.00
_cell.angle_beta   90.00
_cell.angle_gamma   90.00
#
_symmetry.space_group_name_H-M   'P 1'
#
loop_
_entity.id
_entity.type
_entity.pdbx_description
1 polymer ?
#
loop_
_entity_poly.entity_id
_entity_poly.type
_entity_poly.pdbx_seq_one_letter_code
_entity_poly.pdbx_strand_id
1 'polypeptide(L)'
;MGWSEVKIGSLCTGYGGLDIAVEAFFDAEMVWCAEIDKQASQLITTRFDKPNLGDIKQINWDIVEPIDILTAGYPCQPFSHAGQRKGLQDERHIWPYIIKAISTLRPRIDVLENVRGHLSLGFKEVLKDLTENGYDAKWQVVRASDVGAPHQRARLFIIAYPTSIGQPSRITCRCETTLTSATNDGCTANTNCNSRTQSRRATSSVHIEGEGLRNGQDQRKTGYEYRFSLQMDRQTIPSTLDQDRLNVKFVEYMMGLNPGWVTDLPFSRAQQLKMLGNGVVPQQAYHALELLCQ
;
A
#
# COMPACT_ATOMS: atom_id res chain seq x y z
N MET A 1 -26.92 -11.18 -0.71
CA MET A 1 -26.33 -10.29 -1.72
C MET A 1 -24.92 -10.02 -1.24
N GLY A 2 -23.89 -10.48 -1.98
CA GLY A 2 -22.50 -10.39 -1.58
C GLY A 2 -22.05 -8.91 -1.57
N TRP A 3 -21.23 -8.57 -0.62
CA TRP A 3 -20.51 -7.30 -0.55
C TRP A 3 -19.61 -7.22 -1.77
N SER A 4 -19.65 -6.14 -2.53
CA SER A 4 -18.64 -5.91 -3.56
C SER A 4 -17.33 -5.61 -2.86
N GLU A 5 -16.33 -6.48 -3.04
CA GLU A 5 -14.98 -6.28 -2.50
C GLU A 5 -14.37 -5.02 -3.10
N VAL A 6 -13.72 -4.20 -2.26
CA VAL A 6 -12.96 -3.02 -2.70
C VAL A 6 -11.74 -3.52 -3.48
N LYS A 7 -11.57 -3.05 -4.71
CA LYS A 7 -10.56 -3.55 -5.64
C LYS A 7 -9.35 -2.64 -5.69
N ILE A 8 -8.15 -3.24 -5.61
CA ILE A 8 -6.87 -2.54 -5.73
C ILE A 8 -6.20 -2.90 -7.05
N GLY A 9 -5.72 -1.87 -7.78
CA GLY A 9 -4.73 -2.03 -8.85
C GLY A 9 -3.38 -1.49 -8.38
N SER A 10 -2.34 -2.29 -8.55
CA SER A 10 -1.01 -1.96 -8.03
C SER A 10 -0.01 -1.65 -9.14
N LEU A 11 0.71 -0.55 -9.00
CA LEU A 11 1.77 -0.11 -9.91
C LEU A 11 3.14 -0.12 -9.20
N CYS A 12 4.15 -0.68 -9.87
CA CYS A 12 5.50 -0.82 -9.30
C CYS A 12 5.46 -1.57 -7.96
N THR A 13 4.77 -2.67 -7.95
CA THR A 13 4.34 -3.43 -6.78
C THR A 13 5.49 -3.91 -5.90
N GLY A 14 6.66 -4.21 -6.50
CA GLY A 14 7.81 -4.76 -5.78
C GLY A 14 7.46 -6.08 -5.10
N TYR A 15 7.62 -6.15 -3.77
CA TYR A 15 7.18 -7.33 -3.01
C TYR A 15 5.76 -7.18 -2.40
N GLY A 16 5.03 -6.13 -2.79
CA GLY A 16 3.66 -5.90 -2.34
C GLY A 16 3.51 -5.25 -0.97
N GLY A 17 4.55 -4.63 -0.44
CA GLY A 17 4.51 -4.08 0.93
C GLY A 17 3.52 -2.93 1.11
N LEU A 18 3.34 -2.08 0.11
CA LEU A 18 2.32 -1.03 0.11
C LEU A 18 0.92 -1.64 0.01
N ASP A 19 0.77 -2.65 -0.84
CA ASP A 19 -0.50 -3.31 -1.11
C ASP A 19 -1.00 -4.06 0.11
N ILE A 20 -0.15 -4.80 0.82
CA ILE A 20 -0.46 -5.45 2.10
C ILE A 20 -1.05 -4.45 3.11
N ALA A 21 -0.47 -3.25 3.19
CA ALA A 21 -0.97 -2.22 4.09
C ALA A 21 -2.34 -1.68 3.67
N VAL A 22 -2.54 -1.45 2.37
CA VAL A 22 -3.79 -0.92 1.80
C VAL A 22 -4.90 -1.96 1.90
N GLU A 23 -4.63 -3.24 1.59
CA GLU A 23 -5.56 -4.35 1.78
C GLU A 23 -6.05 -4.42 3.24
N ALA A 24 -5.10 -4.39 4.19
CA ALA A 24 -5.42 -4.46 5.61
C ALA A 24 -6.18 -3.23 6.13
N PHE A 25 -5.88 -2.03 5.61
CA PHE A 25 -6.49 -0.79 6.07
C PHE A 25 -7.92 -0.60 5.55
N PHE A 26 -8.13 -0.87 4.26
CA PHE A 26 -9.41 -0.63 3.58
C PHE A 26 -10.31 -1.86 3.47
N ASP A 27 -9.86 -3.04 3.94
CA ASP A 27 -10.54 -4.32 3.75
C ASP A 27 -10.75 -4.60 2.25
N ALA A 28 -9.67 -4.48 1.50
CA ALA A 28 -9.63 -4.49 0.04
C ALA A 28 -8.80 -5.65 -0.50
N GLU A 29 -8.94 -5.96 -1.79
CA GLU A 29 -8.20 -7.02 -2.46
C GLU A 29 -7.50 -6.49 -3.71
N MET A 30 -6.22 -6.83 -3.91
CA MET A 30 -5.53 -6.59 -5.17
C MET A 30 -6.12 -7.47 -6.26
N VAL A 31 -6.57 -6.87 -7.36
CA VAL A 31 -7.14 -7.62 -8.51
C VAL A 31 -6.16 -7.74 -9.67
N TRP A 32 -5.23 -6.82 -9.80
CA TRP A 32 -4.13 -6.87 -10.76
C TRP A 32 -2.95 -6.02 -10.29
N CYS A 33 -1.78 -6.28 -10.86
CA CYS A 33 -0.58 -5.47 -10.68
C CYS A 33 0.10 -5.12 -12.02
N ALA A 34 1.02 -4.15 -11.99
CA ALA A 34 1.93 -3.82 -13.09
C ALA A 34 3.35 -3.73 -12.55
N GLU A 35 4.15 -4.75 -12.81
CA GLU A 35 5.53 -4.90 -12.34
C GLU A 35 6.43 -5.43 -13.45
N ILE A 36 7.52 -4.72 -13.73
CA ILE A 36 8.47 -5.08 -14.80
C ILE A 36 9.64 -5.95 -14.33
N ASP A 37 10.01 -5.86 -13.03
CA ASP A 37 11.11 -6.67 -12.46
C ASP A 37 10.67 -8.14 -12.40
N LYS A 38 11.44 -9.01 -13.06
CA LYS A 38 11.11 -10.44 -13.18
C LYS A 38 10.99 -11.14 -11.83
N GLN A 39 11.85 -10.80 -10.86
CA GLN A 39 11.86 -11.41 -9.55
C GLN A 39 10.65 -10.95 -8.73
N ALA A 40 10.34 -9.65 -8.78
CA ALA A 40 9.14 -9.11 -8.16
C ALA A 40 7.87 -9.70 -8.78
N SER A 41 7.80 -9.81 -10.12
CA SER A 41 6.68 -10.48 -10.81
C SER A 41 6.49 -11.93 -10.36
N GLN A 42 7.57 -12.69 -10.20
CA GLN A 42 7.51 -14.06 -9.72
C GLN A 42 7.03 -14.13 -8.26
N LEU A 43 7.49 -13.20 -7.40
CA LEU A 43 7.03 -13.09 -6.02
C LEU A 43 5.52 -12.80 -5.99
N ILE A 44 5.06 -11.82 -6.75
CA ILE A 44 3.64 -11.44 -6.81
C ILE A 44 2.78 -12.61 -7.23
N THR A 45 3.15 -13.33 -8.28
CA THR A 45 2.43 -14.54 -8.72
C THR A 45 2.36 -15.58 -7.59
N THR A 46 3.47 -15.76 -6.83
CA THR A 46 3.51 -16.77 -5.78
C THR A 46 2.73 -16.36 -4.52
N ARG A 47 2.71 -15.08 -4.18
CA ARG A 47 2.14 -14.59 -2.90
C ARG A 47 0.70 -14.07 -3.02
N PHE A 48 0.37 -13.45 -4.15
CA PHE A 48 -0.93 -12.82 -4.36
C PHE A 48 -1.79 -13.60 -5.37
N ASP A 49 -1.19 -14.41 -6.23
CA ASP A 49 -1.89 -15.13 -7.31
C ASP A 49 -2.76 -14.21 -8.17
N LYS A 50 -2.22 -13.06 -8.52
CA LYS A 50 -2.92 -12.03 -9.29
C LYS A 50 -2.24 -11.77 -10.64
N PRO A 51 -3.01 -11.40 -11.69
CA PRO A 51 -2.46 -11.09 -13.00
C PRO A 51 -1.50 -9.91 -12.94
N ASN A 52 -0.34 -10.06 -13.59
CA ASN A 52 0.62 -8.99 -13.79
C ASN A 52 0.53 -8.45 -15.21
N LEU A 53 0.18 -7.16 -15.34
CA LEU A 53 0.03 -6.47 -16.61
C LEU A 53 1.38 -6.04 -17.23
N GLY A 54 2.49 -6.21 -16.50
CA GLY A 54 3.85 -5.97 -16.99
C GLY A 54 4.26 -4.50 -17.02
N ASP A 55 4.79 -4.04 -18.15
CA ASP A 55 5.33 -2.67 -18.28
C ASP A 55 4.22 -1.62 -18.36
N ILE A 56 4.15 -0.76 -17.35
CA ILE A 56 3.18 0.35 -17.26
C ILE A 56 3.14 1.23 -18.53
N LYS A 57 4.25 1.31 -19.26
CA LYS A 57 4.34 2.10 -20.50
C LYS A 57 3.56 1.50 -21.67
N GLN A 58 3.23 0.22 -21.60
CA GLN A 58 2.60 -0.53 -22.68
C GLN A 58 1.14 -0.90 -22.40
N ILE A 59 0.64 -0.60 -21.19
CA ILE A 59 -0.71 -0.97 -20.78
C ILE A 59 -1.74 -0.08 -21.48
N ASN A 60 -2.75 -0.71 -22.08
CA ASN A 60 -3.96 -0.04 -22.53
C ASN A 60 -4.97 0.01 -21.39
N TRP A 61 -5.04 1.16 -20.71
CA TRP A 61 -5.89 1.36 -19.54
C TRP A 61 -7.39 1.28 -19.81
N ASP A 62 -7.83 1.45 -21.07
CA ASP A 62 -9.25 1.40 -21.44
C ASP A 62 -9.87 0.00 -21.32
N ILE A 63 -9.03 -1.04 -21.27
CA ILE A 63 -9.47 -2.45 -21.18
C ILE A 63 -9.09 -3.13 -19.87
N VAL A 64 -8.45 -2.40 -18.95
CA VAL A 64 -8.05 -2.94 -17.64
C VAL A 64 -9.26 -3.02 -16.72
N GLU A 65 -9.29 -4.05 -15.88
CA GLU A 65 -10.34 -4.20 -14.86
C GLU A 65 -10.44 -2.94 -13.98
N PRO A 66 -11.65 -2.36 -13.83
CA PRO A 66 -11.87 -1.18 -12.99
C PRO A 66 -11.52 -1.46 -11.52
N ILE A 67 -11.01 -0.45 -10.85
CA ILE A 67 -10.55 -0.49 -9.46
C ILE A 67 -11.12 0.66 -8.64
N ASP A 68 -11.16 0.48 -7.32
CA ASP A 68 -11.51 1.53 -6.37
C ASP A 68 -10.28 2.26 -5.85
N ILE A 69 -9.18 1.52 -5.66
CA ILE A 69 -7.91 2.04 -5.11
C ILE A 69 -6.77 1.74 -6.07
N LEU A 70 -5.94 2.74 -6.34
CA LEU A 70 -4.68 2.56 -7.04
C LEU A 70 -3.53 2.73 -6.06
N THR A 71 -2.60 1.78 -6.04
CA THR A 71 -1.35 1.88 -5.26
C THR A 71 -0.17 2.08 -6.19
N ALA A 72 0.82 2.90 -5.79
CA ALA A 72 2.06 3.03 -6.55
C ALA A 72 3.26 3.39 -5.66
N GLY A 73 4.20 2.44 -5.54
CA GLY A 73 5.53 2.67 -4.95
C GLY A 73 6.56 2.97 -6.04
N TYR A 74 6.50 4.13 -6.64
CA TYR A 74 7.26 4.42 -7.87
C TYR A 74 8.68 4.93 -7.61
N PRO A 75 9.65 4.63 -8.52
CA PRO A 75 11.03 5.06 -8.34
C PRO A 75 11.17 6.58 -8.39
N CYS A 76 11.93 7.15 -7.43
CA CYS A 76 12.23 8.59 -7.32
C CYS A 76 13.26 9.09 -8.37
N GLN A 77 13.65 8.28 -9.33
CA GLN A 77 14.62 8.69 -10.34
C GLN A 77 13.87 9.24 -11.57
N PRO A 78 14.22 10.44 -12.02
CA PRO A 78 15.54 11.00 -12.32
C PRO A 78 16.05 12.12 -11.39
N PHE A 79 15.44 12.35 -10.24
CA PHE A 79 15.71 13.52 -9.40
C PHE A 79 16.71 13.26 -8.27
N SER A 80 17.30 12.03 -8.13
CA SER A 80 18.25 11.75 -7.06
C SER A 80 19.62 12.35 -7.32
N HIS A 81 20.27 12.85 -6.25
CA HIS A 81 21.62 13.45 -6.30
C HIS A 81 22.75 12.49 -6.73
N ALA A 82 22.49 11.19 -6.83
CA ALA A 82 23.48 10.17 -7.14
C ALA A 82 23.58 9.78 -8.64
N GLY A 83 22.75 10.37 -9.52
CA GLY A 83 22.73 10.08 -10.96
C GLY A 83 22.96 11.34 -11.81
N GLN A 84 23.44 11.18 -13.04
CA GLN A 84 23.47 12.26 -14.01
C GLN A 84 22.04 12.76 -14.22
N ARG A 85 21.80 14.05 -13.93
CA ARG A 85 20.50 14.74 -14.04
C ARG A 85 20.01 14.74 -15.49
N LYS A 86 19.40 13.65 -15.96
CA LYS A 86 18.80 13.56 -17.30
C LYS A 86 17.37 14.13 -17.36
N GLY A 87 16.83 14.59 -16.22
CA GLY A 87 15.52 15.23 -16.12
C GLY A 87 14.39 14.38 -16.72
N LEU A 88 13.45 15.03 -17.41
CA LEU A 88 12.28 14.42 -18.05
C LEU A 88 12.59 13.41 -19.16
N GLN A 89 13.84 13.32 -19.62
CA GLN A 89 14.27 12.36 -20.67
C GLN A 89 14.84 11.04 -20.10
N ASP A 90 14.80 10.85 -18.78
CA ASP A 90 15.23 9.59 -18.16
C ASP A 90 14.15 8.52 -18.38
N GLU A 91 14.53 7.39 -18.97
CA GLU A 91 13.63 6.23 -19.19
C GLU A 91 12.97 5.71 -17.91
N ARG A 92 13.53 6.06 -16.76
CA ARG A 92 13.01 5.73 -15.42
C ARG A 92 11.96 6.71 -14.90
N HIS A 93 11.66 7.77 -15.65
CA HIS A 93 10.61 8.72 -15.32
C HIS A 93 9.25 8.11 -15.68
N ILE A 94 8.61 7.46 -14.72
CA ILE A 94 7.34 6.74 -14.94
C ILE A 94 6.11 7.50 -14.44
N TRP A 95 6.27 8.65 -13.78
CA TRP A 95 5.16 9.46 -13.29
C TRP A 95 4.12 9.80 -14.39
N PRO A 96 4.50 10.18 -15.62
CA PRO A 96 3.53 10.44 -16.69
C PRO A 96 2.61 9.25 -17.02
N TYR A 97 3.09 8.04 -16.81
CA TYR A 97 2.29 6.82 -17.04
C TYR A 97 1.38 6.52 -15.85
N ILE A 98 1.81 6.87 -14.63
CA ILE A 98 0.97 6.74 -13.42
C ILE A 98 -0.20 7.71 -13.51
N ILE A 99 0.05 9.00 -13.80
CA ILE A 99 -1.03 9.98 -13.92
C ILE A 99 -1.98 9.65 -15.08
N LYS A 100 -1.47 9.04 -16.16
CA LYS A 100 -2.32 8.51 -17.25
C LYS A 100 -3.22 7.38 -16.75
N ALA A 101 -2.71 6.45 -15.95
CA ALA A 101 -3.52 5.41 -15.33
C ALA A 101 -4.62 6.00 -14.43
N ILE A 102 -4.26 6.95 -13.55
CA ILE A 102 -5.19 7.67 -12.66
C ILE A 102 -6.28 8.37 -13.47
N SER A 103 -5.89 9.11 -14.52
CA SER A 103 -6.83 9.87 -15.34
C SER A 103 -7.80 9.00 -16.14
N THR A 104 -7.39 7.79 -16.52
CA THR A 104 -8.21 6.84 -17.29
C THR A 104 -9.09 5.99 -16.38
N LEU A 105 -8.50 5.37 -15.36
CA LEU A 105 -9.20 4.45 -14.45
C LEU A 105 -10.08 5.17 -13.43
N ARG A 106 -9.75 6.43 -13.10
CA ARG A 106 -10.49 7.27 -12.16
C ARG A 106 -10.75 6.59 -10.81
N PRO A 107 -9.71 6.04 -10.15
CA PRO A 107 -9.90 5.41 -8.85
C PRO A 107 -10.43 6.41 -7.82
N ARG A 108 -11.11 5.90 -6.80
CA ARG A 108 -11.65 6.71 -5.69
C ARG A 108 -10.55 7.15 -4.74
N ILE A 109 -9.48 6.37 -4.67
CA ILE A 109 -8.32 6.63 -3.81
C ILE A 109 -7.06 6.21 -4.55
N ASP A 110 -6.06 7.09 -4.54
CA ASP A 110 -4.69 6.75 -4.91
C ASP A 110 -3.80 6.76 -3.67
N VAL A 111 -3.05 5.70 -3.45
CA VAL A 111 -2.06 5.60 -2.36
C VAL A 111 -0.69 5.50 -3.00
N LEU A 112 0.08 6.58 -2.87
CA LEU A 112 1.38 6.71 -3.51
C LEU A 112 2.49 6.73 -2.46
N GLU A 113 3.62 6.10 -2.77
CA GLU A 113 4.81 6.10 -1.90
C GLU A 113 6.04 6.54 -2.66
N ASN A 114 6.92 7.29 -1.97
CA ASN A 114 8.22 7.64 -2.49
C ASN A 114 9.22 7.93 -1.37
N VAL A 115 10.48 8.13 -1.70
CA VAL A 115 11.49 8.57 -0.74
C VAL A 115 11.23 10.01 -0.28
N ARG A 116 11.60 10.36 0.96
CA ARG A 116 11.45 11.72 1.51
C ARG A 116 12.04 12.81 0.61
N GLY A 117 13.14 12.51 -0.10
CA GLY A 117 13.79 13.45 -1.02
C GLY A 117 12.91 13.96 -2.15
N HIS A 118 11.85 13.22 -2.48
CA HIS A 118 10.89 13.59 -3.52
C HIS A 118 10.18 14.92 -3.20
N LEU A 119 9.97 15.26 -1.92
CA LEU A 119 9.42 16.56 -1.51
C LEU A 119 10.20 17.76 -2.07
N SER A 120 11.51 17.62 -2.21
CA SER A 120 12.37 18.69 -2.74
C SER A 120 12.52 18.62 -4.26
N LEU A 121 12.22 17.47 -4.87
CA LEU A 121 12.49 17.19 -6.28
C LEU A 121 11.31 16.45 -6.92
N GLY A 122 10.54 17.15 -7.76
CA GLY A 122 9.45 16.59 -8.56
C GLY A 122 8.07 16.52 -7.89
N PHE A 123 7.95 16.72 -6.57
CA PHE A 123 6.67 16.66 -5.87
C PHE A 123 5.66 17.72 -6.32
N LYS A 124 6.15 18.90 -6.70
CA LYS A 124 5.29 19.96 -7.26
C LYS A 124 4.58 19.52 -8.54
N GLU A 125 5.27 18.76 -9.41
CA GLU A 125 4.68 18.22 -10.64
C GLU A 125 3.60 17.21 -10.31
N VAL A 126 3.87 16.33 -9.35
CA VAL A 126 2.87 15.35 -8.88
C VAL A 126 1.60 16.03 -8.40
N LEU A 127 1.72 17.03 -7.52
CA LEU A 127 0.56 17.79 -7.02
C LEU A 127 -0.17 18.55 -8.13
N LYS A 128 0.58 19.18 -9.05
CA LYS A 128 0.00 19.88 -10.19
C LYS A 128 -0.83 18.92 -11.05
N ASP A 129 -0.24 17.81 -11.46
CA ASP A 129 -0.89 16.85 -12.34
C ASP A 129 -2.12 16.22 -11.69
N LEU A 130 -2.07 15.89 -10.37
CA LEU A 130 -3.23 15.43 -9.63
C LEU A 130 -4.35 16.47 -9.62
N THR A 131 -4.02 17.73 -9.31
CA THR A 131 -5.00 18.84 -9.30
C THR A 131 -5.61 19.06 -10.69
N GLU A 132 -4.82 19.05 -11.75
CA GLU A 132 -5.29 19.19 -13.14
C GLU A 132 -6.23 18.05 -13.55
N ASN A 133 -6.09 16.89 -12.94
CA ASN A 133 -6.99 15.74 -13.11
C ASN A 133 -8.18 15.72 -12.13
N GLY A 134 -8.35 16.78 -11.32
CA GLY A 134 -9.47 16.93 -10.38
C GLY A 134 -9.33 16.08 -9.11
N TYR A 135 -8.10 15.87 -8.64
CA TYR A 135 -7.79 15.18 -7.39
C TYR A 135 -7.23 16.16 -6.36
N ASP A 136 -7.70 16.05 -5.14
CA ASP A 136 -7.07 16.62 -3.96
C ASP A 136 -6.06 15.62 -3.38
N ALA A 137 -5.06 16.10 -2.67
CA ALA A 137 -4.04 15.24 -2.09
C ALA A 137 -3.65 15.68 -0.67
N LYS A 138 -3.41 14.67 0.19
CA LYS A 138 -2.74 14.84 1.48
C LYS A 138 -1.47 13.99 1.50
N TRP A 139 -0.49 14.41 2.28
CA TRP A 139 0.75 13.67 2.37
C TRP A 139 1.37 13.76 3.76
N GLN A 140 2.15 12.74 4.10
CA GLN A 140 2.86 12.64 5.36
C GLN A 140 4.20 11.94 5.16
N VAL A 141 5.22 12.39 5.88
CA VAL A 141 6.49 11.66 5.99
C VAL A 141 6.46 10.82 7.27
N VAL A 142 6.55 9.52 7.11
CA VAL A 142 6.58 8.57 8.22
C VAL A 142 7.94 7.85 8.21
N ARG A 143 8.47 7.52 9.38
CA ARG A 143 9.68 6.71 9.54
C ARG A 143 9.30 5.29 9.92
N ALA A 144 10.10 4.32 9.51
CA ALA A 144 9.90 2.95 9.97
C ALA A 144 10.10 2.82 11.49
N SER A 145 10.96 3.65 12.09
CA SER A 145 11.13 3.75 13.55
C SER A 145 9.87 4.21 14.28
N ASP A 146 8.96 4.95 13.63
CA ASP A 146 7.73 5.43 14.24
C ASP A 146 6.74 4.27 14.51
N VAL A 147 6.96 3.13 13.85
CA VAL A 147 6.22 1.87 14.04
C VAL A 147 7.05 0.75 14.68
N GLY A 148 8.17 1.12 15.33
CA GLY A 148 8.99 0.18 16.09
C GLY A 148 10.09 -0.55 15.32
N ALA A 149 10.29 -0.26 14.03
CA ALA A 149 11.42 -0.82 13.29
C ALA A 149 12.77 -0.26 13.78
N PRO A 150 13.86 -1.06 13.75
CA PRO A 150 15.17 -0.62 14.26
C PRO A 150 15.94 0.30 13.30
N HIS A 151 15.27 0.89 12.32
CA HIS A 151 15.86 1.81 11.33
C HIS A 151 14.91 2.96 11.02
N GLN A 152 15.45 4.08 10.55
CA GLN A 152 14.62 5.27 10.27
C GLN A 152 13.80 5.15 9.00
N ARG A 153 14.41 4.82 7.86
CA ARG A 153 13.77 4.68 6.54
C ARG A 153 12.58 5.64 6.31
N ALA A 154 12.83 6.96 6.40
CA ALA A 154 11.79 7.96 6.17
C ALA A 154 11.23 7.86 4.73
N ARG A 155 9.90 7.76 4.60
CA ARG A 155 9.17 7.68 3.34
C ARG A 155 8.05 8.70 3.29
N LEU A 156 7.81 9.21 2.10
CA LEU A 156 6.68 10.08 1.79
C LEU A 156 5.52 9.20 1.35
N PHE A 157 4.41 9.30 2.04
CA PHE A 157 3.14 8.71 1.63
C PHE A 157 2.18 9.81 1.23
N ILE A 158 1.43 9.56 0.15
CA ILE A 158 0.48 10.49 -0.42
C ILE A 158 -0.83 9.73 -0.59
N ILE A 159 -1.94 10.32 -0.17
CA ILE A 159 -3.27 9.88 -0.53
C ILE A 159 -3.89 10.94 -1.42
N ALA A 160 -4.39 10.53 -2.60
CA ALA A 160 -5.13 11.42 -3.47
C ALA A 160 -6.55 10.86 -3.69
N TYR A 161 -7.50 11.74 -3.90
CA TYR A 161 -8.92 11.41 -4.06
C TYR A 161 -9.62 12.47 -4.91
N PRO A 162 -10.66 12.11 -5.69
CA PRO A 162 -11.40 13.07 -6.48
C PRO A 162 -11.98 14.19 -5.61
N THR A 163 -11.74 15.43 -5.98
CA THR A 163 -12.25 16.64 -5.26
C THR A 163 -13.77 16.58 -5.05
N SER A 164 -14.51 15.97 -5.98
CA SER A 164 -15.97 15.81 -5.92
C SER A 164 -16.45 14.82 -4.85
N ILE A 165 -15.60 13.88 -4.43
CA ILE A 165 -15.93 12.85 -3.42
C ILE A 165 -15.50 13.32 -2.02
N GLY A 166 -14.46 14.15 -1.94
CA GLY A 166 -13.86 14.59 -0.68
C GLY A 166 -12.94 13.54 -0.06
N GLN A 167 -12.41 13.85 1.12
CA GLN A 167 -11.40 13.02 1.78
C GLN A 167 -11.95 11.64 2.14
N PRO A 168 -11.24 10.56 1.78
CA PRO A 168 -11.62 9.23 2.20
C PRO A 168 -11.46 9.06 3.71
N SER A 169 -12.43 8.43 4.36
CA SER A 169 -12.28 7.90 5.71
C SER A 169 -12.38 6.38 5.66
N ARG A 170 -11.83 5.69 6.67
CA ARG A 170 -11.96 4.22 6.80
C ARG A 170 -13.42 3.76 6.78
N ILE A 171 -14.34 4.63 7.20
CA ILE A 171 -15.77 4.37 7.25
C ILE A 171 -16.44 4.56 5.88
N THR A 172 -16.02 5.56 5.09
CA THR A 172 -16.62 5.87 3.78
C THR A 172 -16.37 4.78 2.75
N CYS A 173 -15.25 4.07 2.78
CA CYS A 173 -15.02 2.93 1.88
C CYS A 173 -15.99 1.76 2.13
N ARG A 174 -16.49 1.58 3.33
CA ARG A 174 -17.49 0.52 3.66
C ARG A 174 -18.94 0.90 3.34
N CYS A 175 -19.30 2.19 3.37
CA CYS A 175 -20.69 2.62 3.29
C CYS A 175 -21.22 2.89 1.88
N GLU A 176 -20.38 3.24 0.91
CA GLU A 176 -20.86 3.70 -0.39
C GLU A 176 -21.20 2.59 -1.39
N THR A 177 -20.85 1.34 -1.11
CA THR A 177 -21.32 0.18 -1.88
C THR A 177 -22.81 -0.12 -1.69
N THR A 178 -23.48 0.59 -0.76
CA THR A 178 -24.91 0.35 -0.45
C THR A 178 -25.85 1.41 -1.03
N LEU A 179 -25.36 2.47 -1.69
CA LEU A 179 -26.20 3.62 -2.07
C LEU A 179 -26.61 3.70 -3.56
N THR A 180 -26.36 2.69 -4.38
CA THR A 180 -26.83 2.71 -5.78
C THR A 180 -28.18 2.05 -6.03
N SER A 181 -28.93 1.68 -5.00
CA SER A 181 -30.31 1.17 -5.20
C SER A 181 -31.21 1.45 -4.00
N ALA A 182 -31.50 2.71 -3.70
CA ALA A 182 -32.67 3.06 -2.91
C ALA A 182 -33.21 4.43 -3.38
N THR A 183 -34.33 4.39 -4.03
CA THR A 183 -35.23 5.50 -4.36
C THR A 183 -35.59 6.30 -3.11
N ASN A 184 -35.71 7.61 -3.31
CA ASN A 184 -36.29 8.62 -2.41
C ASN A 184 -37.28 8.08 -1.40
N ASP A 185 -36.94 8.16 -0.11
CA ASP A 185 -37.90 8.48 0.92
C ASP A 185 -37.20 9.15 2.10
N GLY A 186 -37.75 10.28 2.54
CA GLY A 186 -37.14 11.28 3.38
C GLY A 186 -36.69 10.78 4.75
N CYS A 187 -35.52 11.24 5.14
CA CYS A 187 -35.11 11.23 6.54
C CYS A 187 -34.60 12.61 6.93
N THR A 188 -35.35 13.25 7.79
CA THR A 188 -35.08 14.53 8.41
C THR A 188 -33.87 14.43 9.35
N ALA A 189 -32.96 15.37 9.22
CA ALA A 189 -31.83 15.57 10.12
C ALA A 189 -32.30 15.82 11.56
N ASN A 190 -31.73 15.12 12.50
CA ASN A 190 -31.73 15.51 13.91
C ASN A 190 -30.31 15.62 14.45
N THR A 191 -29.87 16.86 14.55
CA THR A 191 -28.65 17.33 15.21
C THR A 191 -28.77 17.16 16.72
N ASN A 192 -27.85 16.42 17.34
CA ASN A 192 -27.27 16.70 18.65
C ASN A 192 -26.27 15.64 19.06
N CYS A 193 -25.00 15.95 19.01
CA CYS A 193 -23.97 15.29 19.81
C CYS A 193 -23.05 16.34 20.39
N ASN A 194 -23.27 16.61 21.68
CA ASN A 194 -22.45 17.46 22.51
C ASN A 194 -21.11 16.78 22.84
N SER A 195 -20.07 17.57 22.69
CA SER A 195 -18.72 17.36 23.16
C SER A 195 -18.63 17.06 24.67
N ARG A 196 -17.84 16.08 25.05
CA ARG A 196 -17.07 16.09 26.31
C ARG A 196 -15.80 15.26 26.17
N THR A 197 -14.69 15.95 26.13
CA THR A 197 -13.32 15.50 26.39
C THR A 197 -13.20 14.77 27.73
N GLN A 198 -12.65 13.56 27.74
CA GLN A 198 -11.86 13.07 28.88
C GLN A 198 -10.83 12.03 28.41
N SER A 199 -9.57 12.42 28.63
CA SER A 199 -8.38 11.59 28.60
C SER A 199 -8.51 10.41 29.55
N ARG A 200 -8.35 9.19 29.07
CA ARG A 200 -7.96 8.03 29.86
C ARG A 200 -7.08 7.08 29.04
N ARG A 201 -5.84 6.97 29.48
CA ARG A 201 -4.96 5.83 29.17
C ARG A 201 -5.70 4.54 29.54
N ALA A 202 -5.85 3.64 28.61
CA ALA A 202 -6.26 2.27 28.89
C ALA A 202 -5.42 1.33 28.04
N THR A 203 -4.50 0.65 28.70
CA THR A 203 -3.95 -0.63 28.28
C THR A 203 -5.07 -1.64 28.35
N SER A 204 -5.50 -2.20 27.24
CA SER A 204 -6.39 -3.35 27.21
C SER A 204 -5.82 -4.41 26.29
N SER A 205 -5.26 -5.44 26.91
CA SER A 205 -5.06 -6.77 26.32
C SER A 205 -6.44 -7.39 26.10
N VAL A 206 -6.80 -7.64 24.85
CA VAL A 206 -7.99 -8.44 24.52
C VAL A 206 -7.50 -9.86 24.21
N HIS A 207 -7.73 -10.77 25.16
CA HIS A 207 -7.77 -12.20 24.92
C HIS A 207 -9.08 -12.53 24.18
N ILE A 208 -8.96 -13.19 23.04
CA ILE A 208 -10.11 -13.87 22.41
C ILE A 208 -9.75 -15.36 22.38
N GLU A 209 -10.39 -16.11 23.26
CA GLU A 209 -10.41 -17.58 23.20
C GLU A 209 -11.29 -18.00 22.01
N GLY A 210 -10.78 -18.95 21.23
CA GLY A 210 -11.49 -19.50 20.10
C GLY A 210 -12.04 -20.88 20.43
N GLU A 211 -13.27 -21.15 20.08
CA GLU A 211 -13.79 -22.51 19.91
C GLU A 211 -14.55 -22.60 18.58
N GLY A 212 -14.36 -23.72 17.89
CA GLY A 212 -15.29 -24.18 16.86
C GLY A 212 -14.70 -24.68 15.56
N LEU A 213 -14.21 -25.93 15.56
CA LEU A 213 -14.00 -26.74 14.36
C LEU A 213 -15.29 -26.86 13.54
N ARG A 214 -15.25 -26.49 12.25
CA ARG A 214 -16.09 -27.14 11.21
C ARG A 214 -15.26 -27.40 9.97
N ASN A 215 -15.18 -28.68 9.59
CA ASN A 215 -14.67 -29.19 8.34
C ASN A 215 -15.46 -28.65 7.16
N GLY A 216 -14.76 -28.10 6.16
CA GLY A 216 -15.27 -27.74 4.86
C GLY A 216 -14.12 -27.23 4.02
N GLN A 217 -13.71 -28.03 3.03
CA GLN A 217 -12.70 -27.65 2.04
C GLN A 217 -13.19 -26.44 1.27
N ASP A 218 -12.69 -25.25 1.61
CA ASP A 218 -12.66 -24.08 0.75
C ASP A 218 -11.22 -23.57 0.72
N GLN A 219 -10.48 -23.97 -0.31
CA GLN A 219 -9.11 -23.52 -0.54
C GLN A 219 -9.12 -22.13 -1.19
N ARG A 220 -9.79 -21.17 -0.59
CA ARG A 220 -9.54 -19.75 -0.78
C ARG A 220 -8.74 -19.25 0.42
N LYS A 221 -7.46 -19.51 0.41
CA LYS A 221 -6.51 -18.76 1.23
C LYS A 221 -6.37 -17.37 0.62
N THR A 222 -7.36 -16.55 0.85
CA THR A 222 -7.28 -15.09 0.67
C THR A 222 -6.17 -14.58 1.59
N GLY A 223 -5.41 -13.58 1.16
CA GLY A 223 -4.30 -12.96 1.91
C GLY A 223 -4.61 -12.44 3.31
N TYR A 224 -5.76 -12.75 3.85
CA TYR A 224 -6.31 -12.36 5.16
C TYR A 224 -5.68 -13.07 6.36
N GLU A 225 -4.92 -14.15 6.21
CA GLU A 225 -4.22 -14.78 7.33
C GLU A 225 -2.93 -14.05 7.74
N TYR A 226 -2.51 -13.04 6.96
CA TYR A 226 -1.43 -12.16 7.37
C TYR A 226 -1.96 -11.07 8.32
N ARG A 227 -2.46 -11.49 9.48
CA ARG A 227 -2.70 -10.55 10.57
C ARG A 227 -1.38 -9.85 10.86
N PHE A 228 -1.36 -8.59 10.51
CA PHE A 228 -0.39 -7.61 10.89
C PHE A 228 -0.10 -7.75 12.39
N SER A 229 0.94 -8.47 12.76
CA SER A 229 1.52 -8.29 14.07
C SER A 229 2.21 -6.94 14.05
N LEU A 230 1.53 -5.91 14.55
CA LEU A 230 2.11 -4.59 14.78
C LEU A 230 3.27 -4.65 15.81
N GLN A 231 3.44 -5.78 16.49
CA GLN A 231 4.56 -6.07 17.38
C GLN A 231 5.46 -7.09 16.71
N MET A 232 6.65 -6.64 16.33
CA MET A 232 7.74 -7.56 15.97
C MET A 232 8.03 -8.45 17.18
N ASP A 233 7.72 -9.73 17.06
CA ASP A 233 7.99 -10.69 18.13
C ASP A 233 9.50 -10.81 18.33
N ARG A 234 9.99 -10.28 19.46
CA ARG A 234 11.42 -10.28 19.78
C ARG A 234 12.01 -11.68 19.97
N GLN A 235 11.17 -12.70 20.16
CA GLN A 235 11.64 -14.08 20.41
C GLN A 235 12.12 -14.77 19.12
N THR A 236 11.80 -14.25 17.94
CA THR A 236 12.10 -14.86 16.64
C THR A 236 13.05 -14.02 15.77
N ILE A 237 13.76 -13.04 16.34
CA ILE A 237 14.68 -12.19 15.56
C ILE A 237 15.80 -13.04 14.96
N PRO A 238 15.94 -13.12 13.62
CA PRO A 238 17.04 -13.84 13.00
C PRO A 238 18.39 -13.23 13.35
N SER A 239 19.47 -14.04 13.33
CA SER A 239 20.82 -13.52 13.46
C SER A 239 21.10 -12.43 12.43
N THR A 240 21.79 -11.36 12.83
CA THR A 240 22.18 -10.26 11.93
C THR A 240 23.15 -10.67 10.84
N LEU A 241 23.99 -11.68 11.13
CA LEU A 241 24.97 -12.23 10.21
C LEU A 241 24.74 -13.71 9.94
N ASP A 242 25.00 -14.11 8.72
CA ASP A 242 25.10 -15.48 8.25
C ASP A 242 26.44 -15.63 7.52
N GLN A 243 27.34 -16.49 8.04
CA GLN A 243 28.69 -16.66 7.52
C GLN A 243 29.42 -15.33 7.27
N ASP A 244 29.46 -14.45 8.26
CA ASP A 244 30.07 -13.11 8.21
C ASP A 244 29.45 -12.13 7.17
N ARG A 245 28.27 -12.47 6.64
CA ARG A 245 27.51 -11.61 5.73
C ARG A 245 26.19 -11.21 6.34
N LEU A 246 25.66 -10.04 5.96
CA LEU A 246 24.34 -9.59 6.36
C LEU A 246 23.29 -10.66 6.05
N ASN A 247 22.59 -11.15 7.07
CA ASN A 247 21.57 -12.18 6.92
C ASN A 247 20.32 -11.61 6.22
N VAL A 248 19.91 -12.20 5.11
CA VAL A 248 18.75 -11.74 4.34
C VAL A 248 17.46 -11.89 5.15
N LYS A 249 17.32 -12.95 5.94
CA LYS A 249 16.17 -13.17 6.84
C LYS A 249 16.07 -12.07 7.89
N PHE A 250 17.21 -11.55 8.38
CA PHE A 250 17.23 -10.40 9.26
C PHE A 250 16.74 -9.13 8.55
N VAL A 251 17.14 -8.93 7.28
CA VAL A 251 16.66 -7.77 6.49
C VAL A 251 15.16 -7.90 6.22
N GLU A 252 14.68 -9.09 5.90
CA GLU A 252 13.24 -9.37 5.73
C GLU A 252 12.46 -9.04 7.00
N TYR A 253 12.95 -9.50 8.15
CA TYR A 253 12.39 -9.15 9.45
C TYR A 253 12.38 -7.63 9.70
N MET A 254 13.50 -6.93 9.42
CA MET A 254 13.57 -5.48 9.55
C MET A 254 12.58 -4.73 8.65
N MET A 255 12.21 -5.32 7.50
CA MET A 255 11.21 -4.77 6.60
C MET A 255 9.77 -5.08 7.04
N GLY A 256 9.59 -5.72 8.21
CA GLY A 256 8.28 -6.01 8.78
C GLY A 256 7.49 -7.07 8.01
N LEU A 257 8.18 -7.93 7.27
CA LEU A 257 7.58 -9.01 6.50
C LEU A 257 7.52 -10.31 7.31
N ASN A 258 6.57 -11.15 6.97
CA ASN A 258 6.51 -12.49 7.50
C ASN A 258 7.76 -13.30 7.09
N PRO A 259 8.29 -14.18 7.96
CA PRO A 259 9.41 -15.05 7.62
C PRO A 259 9.13 -15.82 6.33
N GLY A 260 10.10 -15.79 5.40
CA GLY A 260 10.00 -16.48 4.13
C GLY A 260 9.27 -15.73 3.02
N TRP A 261 8.71 -14.54 3.26
CA TRP A 261 7.98 -13.78 2.24
C TRP A 261 8.79 -13.61 0.94
N VAL A 262 10.06 -13.22 1.09
CA VAL A 262 11.03 -13.10 0.00
C VAL A 262 12.06 -14.25 0.06
N THR A 263 12.48 -14.65 1.27
CA THR A 263 13.63 -15.53 1.47
C THR A 263 13.36 -17.00 1.16
N ASP A 264 12.11 -17.45 1.13
CA ASP A 264 11.74 -18.81 0.71
C ASP A 264 11.64 -18.98 -0.81
N LEU A 265 11.77 -17.89 -1.57
CA LEU A 265 11.74 -17.95 -3.02
C LEU A 265 13.14 -18.25 -3.58
N PRO A 266 13.25 -18.92 -4.76
CA PRO A 266 14.52 -19.37 -5.34
C PRO A 266 15.30 -18.23 -5.98
N PHE A 267 15.48 -17.11 -5.24
CA PHE A 267 16.24 -15.97 -5.68
C PHE A 267 17.66 -16.00 -5.09
N SER A 268 18.61 -15.49 -5.86
CA SER A 268 19.94 -15.26 -5.31
C SER A 268 19.90 -14.24 -4.17
N ARG A 269 20.86 -14.35 -3.25
CA ARG A 269 21.01 -13.40 -2.13
C ARG A 269 20.98 -11.93 -2.57
N ALA A 270 21.64 -11.61 -3.70
CA ALA A 270 21.68 -10.24 -4.23
C ALA A 270 20.29 -9.76 -4.71
N GLN A 271 19.52 -10.65 -5.33
CA GLN A 271 18.16 -10.36 -5.77
C GLN A 271 17.21 -10.14 -4.57
N GLN A 272 17.30 -10.99 -3.54
CA GLN A 272 16.53 -10.85 -2.32
C GLN A 272 16.84 -9.51 -1.61
N LEU A 273 18.12 -9.17 -1.43
CA LEU A 273 18.53 -7.90 -0.82
C LEU A 273 18.09 -6.68 -1.65
N LYS A 274 18.19 -6.75 -2.98
CA LYS A 274 17.70 -5.69 -3.88
C LYS A 274 16.20 -5.49 -3.70
N MET A 275 15.43 -6.55 -3.70
CA MET A 275 13.97 -6.53 -3.54
C MET A 275 13.56 -5.95 -2.19
N LEU A 276 14.15 -6.45 -1.10
CA LEU A 276 13.90 -5.95 0.26
C LEU A 276 14.32 -4.46 0.40
N GLY A 277 15.44 -4.07 -0.22
CA GLY A 277 15.92 -2.69 -0.19
C GLY A 277 14.98 -1.70 -0.91
N ASN A 278 14.32 -2.12 -1.97
CA ASN A 278 13.44 -1.28 -2.77
C ASN A 278 12.00 -1.21 -2.23
N GLY A 279 11.53 -2.19 -1.48
CA GLY A 279 10.12 -2.28 -1.09
C GLY A 279 9.71 -1.35 0.05
N VAL A 280 8.45 -1.40 0.42
CA VAL A 280 7.82 -0.56 1.45
C VAL A 280 7.58 -1.39 2.71
N VAL A 281 7.90 -0.87 3.89
CA VAL A 281 7.56 -1.50 5.18
C VAL A 281 6.03 -1.42 5.37
N PRO A 282 5.29 -2.55 5.40
CA PRO A 282 3.84 -2.51 5.43
C PRO A 282 3.28 -1.76 6.65
N GLN A 283 3.86 -1.95 7.85
CA GLN A 283 3.43 -1.28 9.08
C GLN A 283 3.59 0.25 8.99
N GLN A 284 4.65 0.71 8.32
CA GLN A 284 4.91 2.12 8.09
C GLN A 284 3.85 2.72 7.16
N ALA A 285 3.48 2.01 6.09
CA ALA A 285 2.44 2.43 5.16
C ALA A 285 1.06 2.44 5.85
N TYR A 286 0.74 1.41 6.63
CA TYR A 286 -0.50 1.34 7.39
C TYR A 286 -0.65 2.53 8.35
N HIS A 287 0.41 2.83 9.11
CA HIS A 287 0.43 3.99 10.01
C HIS A 287 0.29 5.32 9.26
N ALA A 288 0.89 5.44 8.08
CA ALA A 288 0.69 6.62 7.24
C ALA A 288 -0.78 6.80 6.83
N LEU A 289 -1.47 5.70 6.48
CA LEU A 289 -2.90 5.74 6.18
C LEU A 289 -3.74 6.15 7.39
N GLU A 290 -3.40 5.66 8.60
CA GLU A 290 -4.06 6.11 9.83
C GLU A 290 -3.97 7.63 10.02
N LEU A 291 -2.82 8.23 9.72
CA LEU A 291 -2.59 9.66 9.85
C LEU A 291 -3.28 10.48 8.74
N LEU A 292 -3.37 9.93 7.54
CA LEU A 292 -3.88 10.64 6.36
C LEU A 292 -5.40 10.56 6.21
N CYS A 293 -6.03 9.53 6.77
CA CYS A 293 -7.48 9.29 6.71
C CYS A 293 -8.24 9.71 7.98
N GLN A 294 -7.59 10.56 8.82
CA GLN A 294 -8.22 11.18 10.00
C GLN A 294 -9.10 12.36 9.62
#